data_b6103193462efc4e7c4a9f6cddde8dd0
#
_entry.id   b6103193462efc4e7c4a9f6cddde8dd0
#
_cell.length_a   1.000
_cell.length_b   1.000
_cell.length_c   1.000
_cell.angle_alpha   90.00
_cell.angle_beta   90.00
_cell.angle_gamma   90.00
#
_symmetry.space_group_name_H-M   'P 1'
#
loop_
_entity.id
_entity.type
_entity.pdbx_description
1 polymer ?
#
loop_
_entity_poly.entity_id
_entity_poly.type
_entity_poly.pdbx_seq_one_letter_code
_entity_poly.pdbx_strand_id
1 'polypeptide(L)'
;MLDTNWRIHSDLKIDGQQPDRALVLYISPRKIEELHGTALWRHKNYGKSLPKETTDKEYDRMILKESENLNNWTLDSVIGYEQNRAISYPANYFHSKYPNKSWKSGREIFVMFYKIK
;
A
#
# COMPACT_ATOMS: atom_id res chain seq x y z
N MET A 1 -9.75 6.97 9.91
CA MET A 1 -8.76 7.61 9.00
C MET A 1 -9.32 7.64 7.58
N LEU A 2 -9.19 8.76 6.90
CA LEU A 2 -9.57 8.90 5.50
C LEU A 2 -8.35 8.63 4.62
N ASP A 3 -8.41 7.57 3.81
CA ASP A 3 -7.32 7.17 2.94
C ASP A 3 -7.45 7.83 1.57
N THR A 4 -6.57 8.77 1.28
CA THR A 4 -6.48 9.42 -0.04
C THR A 4 -5.17 9.10 -0.76
N ASN A 5 -4.32 8.28 -0.15
CA ASN A 5 -3.02 7.97 -0.72
C ASN A 5 -3.13 6.93 -1.84
N TRP A 6 -2.79 7.36 -3.05
CA TRP A 6 -2.84 6.53 -4.24
C TRP A 6 -1.44 6.13 -4.75
N ARG A 7 -0.39 6.64 -4.14
CA ARG A 7 0.98 6.34 -4.58
C ARG A 7 1.40 4.94 -4.17
N ILE A 8 2.17 4.29 -5.04
CA ILE A 8 2.80 3.03 -4.70
C ILE A 8 3.90 3.32 -3.68
N HIS A 9 3.86 2.64 -2.56
CA HIS A 9 4.79 2.85 -1.45
C HIS A 9 4.91 1.58 -0.61
N SER A 10 5.74 1.61 0.38
CA SER A 10 5.82 0.56 1.41
C SER A 10 5.98 1.22 2.78
N ASP A 11 5.81 0.41 3.82
CA ASP A 11 5.87 0.89 5.20
C ASP A 11 7.12 0.29 5.85
N LEU A 12 8.28 0.89 5.58
CA LEU A 12 9.55 0.39 6.09
C LEU A 12 9.74 0.72 7.57
N LYS A 13 9.36 1.92 7.99
CA LYS A 13 9.49 2.35 9.37
C LYS A 13 8.27 3.14 9.80
N ILE A 14 7.74 2.78 10.96
CA ILE A 14 6.67 3.50 11.63
C ILE A 14 7.18 3.84 13.04
N ASP A 15 7.24 5.13 13.35
CA ASP A 15 7.75 5.63 14.63
C ASP A 15 9.14 5.04 14.99
N GLY A 16 10.04 5.00 14.00
CA GLY A 16 11.40 4.50 14.19
C GLY A 16 11.53 2.99 14.25
N GLN A 17 10.42 2.24 14.13
CA GLN A 17 10.44 0.78 14.16
C GLN A 17 10.00 0.21 12.82
N GLN A 18 10.55 -0.95 12.47
CA GLN A 18 10.16 -1.67 11.26
C GLN A 18 9.09 -2.70 11.61
N PRO A 19 7.82 -2.49 11.19
CA PRO A 19 6.78 -3.47 11.42
C PRO A 19 6.96 -4.67 10.51
N ASP A 20 6.45 -5.83 10.93
CA ASP A 20 6.44 -7.02 10.09
C ASP A 20 5.26 -7.00 9.13
N ARG A 21 4.09 -6.61 9.62
CA ARG A 21 2.87 -6.64 8.83
C ARG A 21 2.03 -5.39 9.04
N ALA A 22 1.23 -5.09 8.03
CA ALA A 22 0.16 -4.11 8.10
C ALA A 22 -1.18 -4.84 8.05
N LEU A 23 -2.15 -4.32 8.79
CA LEU A 23 -3.54 -4.77 8.72
C LEU A 23 -4.39 -3.57 8.33
N VAL A 24 -5.25 -3.75 7.33
CA VAL A 24 -6.16 -2.70 6.86
C VAL A 24 -7.59 -3.22 6.98
N LEU A 25 -8.44 -2.47 7.67
CA LEU A 25 -9.87 -2.75 7.75
C LEU A 25 -10.62 -1.71 6.93
N TYR A 26 -11.44 -2.17 6.01
CA TYR A 26 -12.25 -1.31 5.17
C TYR A 26 -13.52 -0.91 5.91
N ILE A 27 -13.73 0.39 6.12
CA ILE A 27 -14.83 0.91 6.94
C ILE A 27 -15.97 1.46 6.09
N SER A 28 -15.65 2.28 5.08
CA SER A 28 -16.66 2.95 4.27
C SER A 28 -17.53 1.99 3.48
N PRO A 29 -18.84 2.29 3.27
CA PRO A 29 -19.66 1.49 2.39
C PRO A 29 -19.10 1.46 0.96
N ARG A 30 -19.15 0.27 0.31
CA ARG A 30 -18.71 0.10 -1.07
C ARG A 30 -19.77 0.59 -2.05
N LYS A 31 -19.33 1.26 -3.10
CA LYS A 31 -20.17 1.52 -4.28
C LYS A 31 -20.07 0.31 -5.22
N ILE A 32 -21.22 -0.21 -5.61
CA ILE A 32 -21.30 -1.51 -6.31
C ILE A 32 -20.62 -1.46 -7.68
N GLU A 33 -20.75 -0.36 -8.41
CA GLU A 33 -20.23 -0.23 -9.77
C GLU A 33 -18.72 -0.01 -9.86
N GLU A 34 -18.01 0.08 -8.73
CA GLU A 34 -16.58 0.37 -8.72
C GLU A 34 -15.81 -0.74 -8.03
N LEU A 35 -14.77 -1.25 -8.70
CA LEU A 35 -13.83 -2.18 -8.09
C LEU A 35 -12.70 -1.37 -7.46
N HIS A 36 -12.85 -1.07 -6.19
CA HIS A 36 -11.82 -0.41 -5.40
C HIS A 36 -11.18 -1.42 -4.44
N GLY A 37 -9.97 -1.13 -4.01
CA GLY A 37 -9.31 -2.04 -3.08
C GLY A 37 -7.89 -1.65 -2.79
N THR A 38 -7.07 -2.67 -2.52
CA THR A 38 -5.64 -2.54 -2.25
C THR A 38 -4.88 -3.34 -3.29
N ALA A 39 -3.91 -2.70 -3.93
CA ALA A 39 -3.04 -3.34 -4.89
C ALA A 39 -1.70 -3.65 -4.27
N LEU A 40 -1.16 -4.82 -4.59
CA LEU A 40 0.21 -5.19 -4.31
C LEU A 40 0.98 -5.15 -5.63
N TRP A 41 2.16 -4.53 -5.62
CA TRP A 41 2.93 -4.25 -6.82
C TRP A 41 4.30 -4.90 -6.74
N ARG A 42 4.86 -5.15 -7.92
CA ARG A 42 6.24 -5.62 -8.07
C ARG A 42 7.00 -4.61 -8.91
N HIS A 43 8.11 -4.11 -8.38
CA HIS A 43 8.97 -3.21 -9.12
C HIS A 43 9.91 -4.00 -10.04
N LYS A 44 10.16 -3.47 -11.21
CA LYS A 44 11.01 -4.08 -12.24
C LYS A 44 12.39 -4.50 -11.71
N ASN A 45 13.00 -3.67 -10.85
CA ASN A 45 14.35 -3.91 -10.35
C ASN A 45 14.39 -4.46 -8.91
N TYR A 46 13.40 -4.09 -8.09
CA TYR A 46 13.40 -4.41 -6.66
C TYR A 46 12.49 -5.57 -6.28
N GLY A 47 11.60 -5.99 -7.18
CA GLY A 47 10.63 -7.02 -6.85
C GLY A 47 9.54 -6.51 -5.91
N LYS A 48 9.17 -7.30 -4.91
CA LYS A 48 8.04 -7.00 -4.01
C LYS A 48 8.35 -5.96 -2.95
N SER A 49 9.63 -5.73 -2.64
CA SER A 49 10.05 -4.84 -1.57
C SER A 49 11.47 -4.36 -1.78
N LEU A 50 11.82 -3.24 -1.13
CA LEU A 50 13.20 -2.81 -1.04
C LEU A 50 13.96 -3.69 -0.03
N PRO A 51 15.31 -3.76 -0.14
CA PRO A 51 16.13 -4.43 0.88
C PRO A 51 15.90 -3.85 2.27
N LYS A 52 16.01 -4.70 3.29
CA LYS A 52 15.77 -4.29 4.68
C LYS A 52 16.70 -3.17 5.16
N GLU A 53 17.91 -3.14 4.63
CA GLU A 53 18.93 -2.15 5.00
C GLU A 53 18.79 -0.83 4.27
N THR A 54 17.75 -0.66 3.47
CA THR A 54 17.48 0.60 2.76
C THR A 54 17.32 1.73 3.77
N THR A 55 18.05 2.83 3.59
CA THR A 55 17.93 3.99 4.44
C THR A 55 16.67 4.78 4.11
N ASP A 56 16.20 5.60 5.04
CA ASP A 56 15.03 6.46 4.82
C ASP A 56 15.25 7.39 3.64
N LYS A 57 16.47 7.91 3.49
CA LYS A 57 16.83 8.80 2.39
C LYS A 57 16.76 8.10 1.04
N GLU A 58 17.27 6.87 0.97
CA GLU A 58 17.21 6.05 -0.24
C GLU A 58 15.76 5.71 -0.59
N TYR A 59 14.95 5.37 0.41
CA TYR A 59 13.54 5.08 0.25
C TYR A 59 12.79 6.29 -0.31
N ASP A 60 12.97 7.46 0.30
CA ASP A 60 12.29 8.69 -0.13
C ASP A 60 12.64 9.04 -1.57
N ARG A 61 13.91 8.90 -1.93
CA ARG A 61 14.38 9.16 -3.29
C ARG A 61 13.75 8.22 -4.30
N MET A 62 13.68 6.94 -3.98
CA MET A 62 13.10 5.92 -4.84
C MET A 62 11.59 6.17 -5.03
N ILE A 63 10.86 6.43 -3.96
CA ILE A 63 9.42 6.68 -4.04
C ILE A 63 9.13 7.94 -4.85
N LEU A 64 9.88 9.00 -4.62
CA LEU A 64 9.69 10.24 -5.36
C LEU A 64 9.89 10.04 -6.87
N LYS A 65 10.88 9.24 -7.24
CA LYS A 65 11.23 9.00 -8.64
C LYS A 65 10.30 7.99 -9.32
N GLU A 66 9.90 6.93 -8.60
CA GLU A 66 9.32 5.74 -9.22
C GLU A 66 7.84 5.54 -8.95
N SER A 67 7.31 6.13 -7.87
CA SER A 67 5.97 5.75 -7.39
C SER A 67 4.85 6.00 -8.40
N GLU A 68 5.01 6.94 -9.31
CA GLU A 68 4.01 7.25 -10.34
C GLU A 68 4.39 6.75 -11.74
N ASN A 69 5.58 6.21 -11.91
CA ASN A 69 6.05 5.72 -13.21
C ASN A 69 5.62 4.27 -13.38
N LEU A 70 4.38 4.07 -13.80
CA LEU A 70 3.78 2.73 -13.88
C LEU A 70 4.47 1.80 -14.89
N ASN A 71 5.31 2.32 -15.77
CA ASN A 71 6.09 1.50 -16.68
C ASN A 71 7.09 0.58 -15.97
N ASN A 72 7.48 0.93 -14.76
CA ASN A 72 8.43 0.17 -13.96
C ASN A 72 7.77 -0.77 -12.96
N TRP A 73 6.44 -0.85 -12.97
CA TRP A 73 5.67 -1.64 -12.02
C TRP A 73 4.81 -2.68 -12.73
N THR A 74 4.70 -3.84 -12.10
CA THR A 74 3.74 -4.87 -12.50
C THR A 74 2.74 -5.06 -11.38
N LEU A 75 1.46 -5.05 -11.72
CA LEU A 75 0.42 -5.33 -10.76
C LEU A 75 0.48 -6.81 -10.40
N ASP A 76 0.75 -7.10 -9.13
CA ASP A 76 0.89 -8.48 -8.64
C ASP A 76 -0.46 -9.05 -8.21
N SER A 77 -1.20 -8.29 -7.40
CA SER A 77 -2.54 -8.70 -6.98
C SER A 77 -3.37 -7.51 -6.53
N VAL A 78 -4.68 -7.68 -6.60
CA VAL A 78 -5.65 -6.69 -6.10
C VAL A 78 -6.60 -7.40 -5.14
N ILE A 79 -6.74 -6.86 -3.94
CA ILE A 79 -7.75 -7.31 -2.99
C ILE A 79 -8.91 -6.33 -3.08
N GLY A 80 -10.06 -6.81 -3.54
CA GLY A 80 -11.23 -5.97 -3.74
C GLY A 80 -11.74 -5.35 -2.44
N TYR A 81 -12.22 -4.13 -2.53
CA TYR A 81 -12.81 -3.45 -1.40
C TYR A 81 -14.18 -4.05 -1.07
N GLU A 82 -14.38 -4.35 0.19
CA GLU A 82 -15.68 -4.75 0.72
C GLU A 82 -15.76 -4.25 2.15
N GLN A 83 -16.87 -3.61 2.51
CA GLN A 83 -17.04 -3.11 3.87
C GLN A 83 -16.85 -4.23 4.89
N ASN A 84 -16.14 -3.93 5.96
CA ASN A 84 -15.80 -4.86 7.05
C ASN A 84 -14.79 -5.94 6.68
N ARG A 85 -14.21 -5.91 5.49
CA ARG A 85 -13.10 -6.80 5.14
C ARG A 85 -11.82 -6.30 5.77
N ALA A 86 -11.11 -7.20 6.45
CA ALA A 86 -9.77 -6.94 6.95
C ALA A 86 -8.76 -7.69 6.09
N ILE A 87 -7.68 -7.00 5.71
CA ILE A 87 -6.57 -7.62 4.97
C ILE A 87 -5.28 -7.41 5.72
N SER A 88 -4.35 -8.34 5.57
CA SER A 88 -3.03 -8.24 6.17
C SER A 88 -1.98 -8.61 5.13
N TYR A 89 -0.88 -7.88 5.10
CA TYR A 89 0.22 -8.12 4.18
C TYR A 89 1.54 -7.69 4.83
N PRO A 90 2.68 -8.20 4.34
CA PRO A 90 3.97 -7.73 4.84
C PRO A 90 4.12 -6.22 4.65
N ALA A 91 4.46 -5.51 5.72
CA ALA A 91 4.47 -4.05 5.70
C ALA A 91 5.47 -3.47 4.69
N ASN A 92 6.53 -4.22 4.38
CA ASN A 92 7.53 -3.78 3.42
C ASN A 92 7.16 -4.05 1.95
N TYR A 93 6.03 -4.70 1.67
CA TYR A 93 5.59 -4.91 0.30
C TYR A 93 5.13 -3.59 -0.32
N PHE A 94 5.44 -3.41 -1.60
CA PHE A 94 4.94 -2.27 -2.35
C PHE A 94 3.43 -2.40 -2.55
N HIS A 95 2.70 -1.38 -2.14
CA HIS A 95 1.24 -1.40 -2.20
C HIS A 95 0.69 0.01 -2.45
N SER A 96 -0.57 0.06 -2.83
CA SER A 96 -1.32 1.31 -2.98
C SER A 96 -2.80 1.01 -2.87
N LYS A 97 -3.62 2.05 -2.75
CA LYS A 97 -5.04 1.85 -3.01
C LYS A 97 -5.24 1.63 -4.51
N TYR A 98 -6.30 0.95 -4.89
CA TYR A 98 -6.58 0.61 -6.28
C TYR A 98 -8.03 0.95 -6.64
N PRO A 99 -8.31 1.52 -7.83
CA PRO A 99 -7.31 2.02 -8.79
C PRO A 99 -6.65 3.32 -8.32
N ASN A 100 -5.44 3.56 -8.81
CA ASN A 100 -4.71 4.79 -8.50
C ASN A 100 -5.44 5.98 -9.10
N LYS A 101 -5.55 7.08 -8.33
CA LYS A 101 -6.09 8.36 -8.81
C LYS A 101 -7.57 8.39 -9.22
N SER A 102 -8.29 7.28 -9.12
CA SER A 102 -9.68 7.22 -9.60
C SER A 102 -10.73 7.45 -8.52
N TRP A 103 -10.33 7.65 -7.29
CA TRP A 103 -11.26 7.90 -6.19
C TRP A 103 -11.74 9.33 -6.21
N LYS A 104 -13.04 9.54 -6.36
CA LYS A 104 -13.65 10.87 -6.32
C LYS A 104 -13.66 11.45 -4.92
N SER A 105 -13.75 10.59 -3.93
CA SER A 105 -13.64 10.92 -2.51
C SER A 105 -12.78 9.87 -1.84
N GLY A 106 -12.19 10.20 -0.70
CA GLY A 106 -11.40 9.24 0.05
C GLY A 106 -12.27 8.14 0.63
N ARG A 107 -11.63 7.11 1.15
CA ARG A 107 -12.28 6.03 1.89
C ARG A 107 -11.82 6.07 3.34
N GLU A 108 -12.68 5.63 4.25
CA GLU A 108 -12.28 5.45 5.64
C GLU A 108 -11.76 4.04 5.83
N ILE A 109 -10.58 3.95 6.43
CA ILE A 109 -9.93 2.69 6.76
C ILE A 109 -9.37 2.77 8.18
N PHE A 110 -9.19 1.61 8.79
CA PHE A 110 -8.40 1.46 10.00
C PHE A 110 -7.12 0.73 9.62
N VAL A 111 -5.96 1.26 10.03
CA VAL A 111 -4.67 0.66 9.74
C VAL A 111 -3.96 0.36 11.05
N MET A 112 -3.41 -0.85 11.16
CA MET A 112 -2.59 -1.26 12.29
C MET A 112 -1.31 -1.90 11.78
N PHE A 113 -0.19 -1.53 12.39
CA PHE A 113 1.11 -2.15 12.12
C PHE A 113 1.49 -3.00 13.34
N TYR A 114 2.06 -4.17 13.09
CA TYR A 114 2.42 -5.07 14.18
C TYR A 114 3.64 -5.92 13.84
N LYS A 115 4.25 -6.48 14.88
CA LYS A 115 5.37 -7.40 14.77
C LYS A 115 4.92 -8.80 15.14
N ILE A 116 5.48 -9.78 14.46
CA ILE A 116 5.28 -11.19 14.76
C ILE A 116 6.36 -11.61 15.76
N LYS A 117 5.94 -12.19 16.87
CA LYS A 117 6.88 -12.68 17.89
C LYS A 117 7.33 -14.11 17.58
#